data_8e03a256230c52aa9a3b007e61c6e933
#
_entry.id   8e03a256230c52aa9a3b007e61c6e933
#
_cell.length_a   1.000
_cell.length_b   1.000
_cell.length_c   1.000
_cell.angle_alpha   90.00
_cell.angle_beta   90.00
_cell.angle_gamma   90.00
#
_symmetry.space_group_name_H-M   'P 1'
#
loop_
_entity.id
_entity.type
_entity.pdbx_description
1 polymer ?
#
loop_
_entity_poly.entity_id
_entity_poly.type
_entity_poly.pdbx_seq_one_letter_code
_entity_poly.pdbx_strand_id
1 'polypeptide(L)'
;MQIDRGDFEDARVLDLLRVHLDGMRANSPPGNVFALDLSGLKAPGIRFYTAWDGEALMGMGALKALADGGGEIKSMRTHEAHLRKGVAARLLEHIIAEARTSTYHRLSLETGSGPAFDAALGLYRRYGFIEGEAFGDYEKSDFFHLVL
;
A
#
# COMPACT_ATOMS: atom_id res chain seq x y z
N MET A 1 -15.19 10.13 -5.03
CA MET A 1 -13.78 9.68 -5.07
C MET A 1 -13.64 8.60 -6.13
N GLN A 2 -12.76 8.83 -7.07
CA GLN A 2 -12.50 7.90 -8.18
C GLN A 2 -11.15 7.24 -8.00
N ILE A 3 -11.06 5.93 -8.26
CA ILE A 3 -9.80 5.19 -8.21
C ILE A 3 -9.43 4.75 -9.62
N ASP A 4 -8.23 5.14 -10.05
CA ASP A 4 -7.68 4.85 -11.38
C ASP A 4 -6.33 4.14 -11.27
N ARG A 5 -5.89 3.52 -12.36
CA ARG A 5 -4.50 3.08 -12.49
C ARG A 5 -3.61 4.32 -12.48
N GLY A 6 -2.51 4.25 -11.70
CA GLY A 6 -1.63 5.41 -11.54
C GLY A 6 -0.86 5.75 -12.81
N ASP A 7 -0.76 7.05 -13.09
CA ASP A 7 0.03 7.59 -14.19
C ASP A 7 1.37 8.10 -13.65
N PHE A 8 2.44 7.41 -13.98
CA PHE A 8 3.79 7.76 -13.51
C PHE A 8 4.39 8.97 -14.22
N GLU A 9 3.71 9.55 -15.18
CA GLU A 9 4.11 10.80 -15.82
C GLU A 9 3.43 12.03 -15.20
N ASP A 10 2.44 11.82 -14.34
CA ASP A 10 1.74 12.89 -13.63
C ASP A 10 2.59 13.40 -12.47
N ALA A 11 2.90 14.70 -12.48
CA ALA A 11 3.74 15.34 -11.45
C ALA A 11 3.14 15.19 -10.04
N ARG A 12 1.81 15.20 -9.90
CA ARG A 12 1.14 15.05 -8.61
C ARG A 12 1.38 13.65 -8.03
N VAL A 13 1.38 12.63 -8.88
CA VAL A 13 1.68 11.25 -8.50
C VAL A 13 3.13 11.11 -8.08
N LEU A 14 4.05 11.66 -8.87
CA LEU A 14 5.48 11.63 -8.55
C LEU A 14 5.80 12.35 -7.23
N ASP A 15 5.14 13.46 -6.95
CA ASP A 15 5.30 14.18 -5.68
C ASP A 15 4.83 13.34 -4.49
N LEU A 16 3.69 12.68 -4.60
CA LEU A 16 3.18 11.83 -3.52
C LEU A 16 4.09 10.63 -3.28
N LEU A 17 4.63 10.04 -4.33
CA LEU A 17 5.61 8.96 -4.24
C LEU A 17 6.87 9.41 -3.52
N ARG A 18 7.38 10.61 -3.83
CA ARG A 18 8.55 11.18 -3.16
C ARG A 18 8.28 11.37 -1.66
N VAL A 19 7.15 11.95 -1.32
CA VAL A 19 6.73 12.14 0.08
C VAL A 19 6.66 10.81 0.81
N HIS A 20 6.11 9.78 0.17
CA HIS A 20 6.00 8.44 0.74
C HIS A 20 7.38 7.84 1.04
N LEU A 21 8.30 7.88 0.09
CA LEU A 21 9.65 7.33 0.26
C LEU A 21 10.41 8.08 1.35
N ASP A 22 10.33 9.41 1.36
CA ASP A 22 10.96 10.23 2.40
C ASP A 22 10.39 9.90 3.79
N GLY A 23 9.08 9.74 3.91
CA GLY A 23 8.42 9.37 5.16
C GLY A 23 8.82 7.98 5.64
N MET A 24 8.90 7.02 4.74
CA MET A 24 9.33 5.65 5.10
C MET A 24 10.77 5.63 5.59
N ARG A 25 11.67 6.36 4.95
CA ARG A 25 13.07 6.47 5.39
C ARG A 25 13.19 7.14 6.75
N ALA A 26 12.37 8.15 7.04
CA ALA A 26 12.37 8.87 8.31
C ALA A 26 11.82 8.04 9.47
N ASN A 27 10.89 7.10 9.22
CA ASN A 27 10.16 6.35 10.22
C ASN A 27 10.58 4.89 10.34
N SER A 28 11.64 4.47 9.64
CA SER A 28 12.12 3.09 9.65
C SER A 28 13.62 3.06 9.91
N PRO A 29 14.12 2.06 10.66
CA PRO A 29 15.57 1.91 10.85
C PRO A 29 16.29 1.72 9.51
N PRO A 30 17.58 2.11 9.42
CA PRO A 30 18.39 1.80 8.26
C PRO A 30 18.35 0.30 7.95
N GLY A 31 18.14 -0.07 6.69
CA GLY A 31 17.98 -1.46 6.28
C GLY A 31 16.57 -2.02 6.39
N ASN A 32 15.63 -1.29 7.03
CA ASN A 32 14.22 -1.67 7.15
C ASN A 32 13.28 -0.85 6.28
N VAL A 33 13.80 -0.22 5.22
CA VAL A 33 12.98 0.50 4.25
C VAL A 33 12.76 -0.41 3.05
N PHE A 34 11.56 -0.97 2.95
CA PHE A 34 11.18 -1.91 1.89
C PHE A 34 10.17 -1.30 0.90
N ALA A 35 9.96 0.01 0.97
CA ALA A 35 9.08 0.72 0.06
C ALA A 35 9.61 0.66 -1.37
N LEU A 36 8.72 0.41 -2.33
CA LEU A 36 9.08 0.41 -3.75
C LEU A 36 9.32 1.82 -4.23
N ASP A 37 10.41 2.02 -4.95
CA ASP A 37 10.66 3.22 -5.71
C ASP A 37 9.86 3.20 -7.03
N LEU A 38 10.03 4.24 -7.85
CA LEU A 38 9.32 4.36 -9.12
C LEU A 38 9.57 3.17 -10.05
N SER A 39 10.82 2.71 -10.17
CA SER A 39 11.14 1.58 -11.04
C SER A 39 10.53 0.27 -10.51
N GLY A 40 10.50 0.08 -9.19
CA GLY A 40 9.85 -1.06 -8.57
C GLY A 40 8.35 -1.09 -8.83
N LEU A 41 7.68 0.06 -8.76
CA LEU A 41 6.24 0.15 -9.04
C LEU A 41 5.88 -0.10 -10.50
N LYS A 42 6.82 0.13 -11.42
CA LYS A 42 6.63 -0.17 -12.86
C LYS A 42 6.92 -1.62 -13.22
N ALA A 43 7.42 -2.43 -12.29
CA ALA A 43 7.78 -3.81 -12.55
C ALA A 43 6.56 -4.66 -12.92
N PRO A 44 6.74 -5.74 -13.73
CA PRO A 44 5.65 -6.67 -14.01
C PRO A 44 5.06 -7.27 -12.74
N GLY A 45 3.75 -7.52 -12.76
CA GLY A 45 3.05 -8.08 -11.62
C GLY A 45 2.64 -7.07 -10.56
N ILE A 46 2.89 -5.79 -10.77
CA ILE A 46 2.48 -4.72 -9.87
C ILE A 46 1.43 -3.84 -10.54
N ARG A 47 0.31 -3.66 -9.83
CA ARG A 47 -0.75 -2.73 -10.23
C ARG A 47 -0.77 -1.57 -9.25
N PHE A 48 -0.58 -0.36 -9.76
CA PHE A 48 -0.53 0.85 -8.96
C PHE A 48 -1.82 1.66 -9.17
N TYR A 49 -2.44 2.08 -8.07
CA TYR A 49 -3.71 2.79 -8.07
C TYR A 49 -3.59 4.15 -7.43
N THR A 50 -4.37 5.10 -7.93
CA THR A 50 -4.47 6.45 -7.38
C THR A 50 -5.93 6.80 -7.13
N ALA A 51 -6.19 7.55 -6.06
CA ALA A 51 -7.53 8.00 -5.69
C ALA A 51 -7.63 9.50 -5.89
N TRP A 52 -8.70 9.95 -6.54
CA TRP A 52 -8.92 11.32 -6.97
C TRP A 52 -10.27 11.86 -6.55
N ASP A 53 -10.29 13.15 -6.22
CA ASP A 53 -11.51 13.96 -6.13
C ASP A 53 -11.35 15.11 -7.15
N GLY A 54 -11.97 14.95 -8.34
CA GLY A 54 -11.69 15.83 -9.46
C GLY A 54 -10.20 15.80 -9.82
N GLU A 55 -9.52 16.94 -9.72
CA GLU A 55 -8.09 17.08 -10.01
C GLU A 55 -7.20 16.89 -8.78
N ALA A 56 -7.79 16.68 -7.60
CA ALA A 56 -7.04 16.51 -6.37
C ALA A 56 -6.65 15.05 -6.17
N LEU A 57 -5.35 14.78 -6.14
CA LEU A 57 -4.83 13.46 -5.78
C LEU A 57 -4.96 13.27 -4.27
N MET A 58 -5.74 12.27 -3.85
CA MET A 58 -6.04 12.03 -2.45
C MET A 58 -5.17 10.94 -1.83
N GLY A 59 -4.73 9.98 -2.61
CA GLY A 59 -3.93 8.88 -2.11
C GLY A 59 -3.52 7.89 -3.18
N MET A 60 -2.77 6.87 -2.75
CA MET A 60 -2.25 5.83 -3.63
C MET A 60 -2.13 4.50 -2.91
N GLY A 61 -2.00 3.43 -3.68
CA GLY A 61 -1.73 2.08 -3.18
C GLY A 61 -1.37 1.14 -4.32
N ALA A 62 -0.71 0.05 -4.00
CA ALA A 62 -0.29 -0.93 -5.00
C ALA A 62 -0.61 -2.36 -4.57
N LEU A 63 -0.84 -3.20 -5.57
CA LEU A 63 -1.04 -4.64 -5.40
C LEU A 63 0.02 -5.38 -6.21
N LYS A 64 0.83 -6.17 -5.51
CA LYS A 64 1.89 -6.97 -6.10
C LYS A 64 1.49 -8.44 -6.12
N ALA A 65 1.60 -9.09 -7.26
CA ALA A 65 1.43 -10.54 -7.36
C ALA A 65 2.61 -11.25 -6.70
N LEU A 66 2.32 -12.24 -5.85
CA LEU A 66 3.34 -13.09 -5.22
C LEU A 66 3.43 -14.42 -5.94
N ALA A 67 4.60 -15.06 -5.88
CA ALA A 67 4.87 -16.32 -6.56
C ALA A 67 4.01 -17.48 -6.03
N ASP A 68 3.52 -17.39 -4.79
CA ASP A 68 2.72 -18.43 -4.14
C ASP A 68 1.21 -18.34 -4.45
N GLY A 69 0.79 -17.45 -5.33
CA GLY A 69 -0.63 -17.24 -5.66
C GLY A 69 -1.34 -16.26 -4.74
N GLY A 70 -0.62 -15.62 -3.83
CA GLY A 70 -1.13 -14.52 -3.02
C GLY A 70 -0.84 -13.16 -3.63
N GLY A 71 -1.30 -12.12 -2.96
CA GLY A 71 -1.01 -10.73 -3.29
C GLY A 71 -0.42 -9.98 -2.11
N GLU A 72 0.28 -8.91 -2.39
CA GLU A 72 0.86 -8.04 -1.36
C GLU A 72 0.42 -6.60 -1.59
N ILE A 73 -0.03 -5.95 -0.51
CA ILE A 73 -0.30 -4.51 -0.51
C ILE A 73 1.01 -3.77 -0.29
N LYS A 74 1.29 -2.80 -1.15
CA LYS A 74 2.47 -1.93 -1.03
C LYS A 74 2.10 -0.47 -1.27
N SER A 75 2.95 0.42 -0.79
CA SER A 75 2.91 1.85 -1.12
C SER A 75 1.59 2.55 -0.81
N MET A 76 0.91 2.11 0.25
CA MET A 76 -0.32 2.77 0.72
C MET A 76 0.01 4.10 1.37
N ARG A 77 -0.55 5.17 0.82
CA ARG A 77 -0.39 6.51 1.42
C ARG A 77 -1.57 7.40 1.06
N THR A 78 -2.07 8.10 2.08
CA THR A 78 -3.04 9.18 1.89
C THR A 78 -2.28 10.52 1.86
N HIS A 79 -2.64 11.39 0.91
CA HIS A 79 -2.11 12.74 0.85
C HIS A 79 -2.47 13.48 2.14
N GLU A 80 -1.51 14.23 2.72
CA GLU A 80 -1.70 14.87 4.03
C GLU A 80 -2.88 15.84 4.08
N ALA A 81 -3.22 16.47 2.96
CA ALA A 81 -4.36 17.38 2.86
C ALA A 81 -5.72 16.65 2.89
N HIS A 82 -5.72 15.33 2.75
CA HIS A 82 -6.93 14.52 2.62
C HIS A 82 -7.04 13.43 3.68
N LEU A 83 -6.33 13.56 4.79
CA LEU A 83 -6.41 12.63 5.91
C LEU A 83 -7.82 12.65 6.52
N ARG A 84 -8.23 11.49 7.06
CA ARG A 84 -9.52 11.30 7.76
C ARG A 84 -10.75 11.51 6.87
N LYS A 85 -10.60 11.32 5.56
CA LYS A 85 -11.69 11.39 4.59
C LYS A 85 -12.09 10.02 4.04
N GLY A 86 -11.54 8.94 4.59
CA GLY A 86 -11.81 7.57 4.13
C GLY A 86 -11.06 7.16 2.87
N VAL A 87 -10.00 7.87 2.49
CA VAL A 87 -9.23 7.59 1.27
C VAL A 87 -8.55 6.23 1.34
N ALA A 88 -7.83 5.95 2.43
CA ALA A 88 -7.15 4.67 2.62
C ALA A 88 -8.13 3.51 2.64
N ALA A 89 -9.30 3.67 3.27
CA ALA A 89 -10.34 2.65 3.29
C ALA A 89 -10.84 2.35 1.87
N ARG A 90 -11.08 3.37 1.07
CA ARG A 90 -11.53 3.20 -0.33
C ARG A 90 -10.48 2.50 -1.19
N LEU A 91 -9.21 2.88 -1.04
CA LEU A 91 -8.10 2.22 -1.73
C LEU A 91 -7.98 0.76 -1.31
N LEU A 92 -8.06 0.48 -0.02
CA LEU A 92 -7.98 -0.87 0.52
C LEU A 92 -9.14 -1.74 0.00
N GLU A 93 -10.36 -1.24 0.02
CA GLU A 93 -11.52 -1.94 -0.55
C GLU A 93 -11.32 -2.28 -2.03
N HIS A 94 -10.80 -1.33 -2.79
CA HIS A 94 -10.50 -1.53 -4.21
C HIS A 94 -9.44 -2.62 -4.41
N ILE A 95 -8.36 -2.57 -3.65
CA ILE A 95 -7.27 -3.57 -3.73
C ILE A 95 -7.77 -4.96 -3.33
N ILE A 96 -8.58 -5.06 -2.27
CA ILE A 96 -9.17 -6.34 -1.86
C ILE A 96 -10.06 -6.90 -2.98
N ALA A 97 -10.89 -6.08 -3.59
CA ALA A 97 -11.76 -6.50 -4.69
C ALA A 97 -10.93 -6.97 -5.90
N GLU A 98 -9.87 -6.26 -6.25
CA GLU A 98 -8.97 -6.63 -7.33
C GLU A 98 -8.24 -7.94 -7.05
N ALA A 99 -7.81 -8.16 -5.80
CA ALA A 99 -7.17 -9.40 -5.38
C ALA A 99 -8.13 -10.60 -5.51
N ARG A 100 -9.40 -10.42 -5.12
CA ARG A 100 -10.43 -11.46 -5.28
C ARG A 100 -10.71 -11.76 -6.74
N THR A 101 -10.85 -10.73 -7.57
CA THR A 101 -11.07 -10.89 -9.02
C THR A 101 -9.91 -11.62 -9.67
N SER A 102 -8.69 -11.39 -9.21
CA SER A 102 -7.48 -12.07 -9.70
C SER A 102 -7.30 -13.47 -9.13
N THR A 103 -8.25 -13.94 -8.31
CA THR A 103 -8.23 -15.25 -7.66
C THR A 103 -7.04 -15.49 -6.74
N TYR A 104 -6.49 -14.42 -6.14
CA TYR A 104 -5.49 -14.57 -5.09
C TYR A 104 -6.13 -15.19 -3.85
N HIS A 105 -5.43 -16.13 -3.22
CA HIS A 105 -5.97 -16.82 -2.05
C HIS A 105 -5.77 -16.05 -0.74
N ARG A 106 -4.83 -15.11 -0.74
CA ARG A 106 -4.46 -14.33 0.43
C ARG A 106 -3.96 -12.96 0.00
N LEU A 107 -4.21 -11.96 0.83
CA LEU A 107 -3.62 -10.63 0.69
C LEU A 107 -2.76 -10.37 1.91
N SER A 108 -1.51 -10.00 1.71
CA SER A 108 -0.52 -9.81 2.76
C SER A 108 0.09 -8.43 2.72
N LEU A 109 0.62 -7.98 3.83
CA LEU A 109 1.39 -6.74 3.91
C LEU A 109 2.48 -6.86 4.97
N GLU A 110 3.57 -6.12 4.76
CA GLU A 110 4.55 -5.87 5.80
C GLU A 110 4.49 -4.41 6.24
N THR A 111 4.76 -4.15 7.47
CA THR A 111 4.71 -2.80 8.04
C THR A 111 5.77 -2.65 9.14
N GLY A 112 6.19 -1.41 9.37
CA GLY A 112 6.96 -1.10 10.54
C GLY A 112 6.09 -1.05 11.80
N SER A 113 6.73 -0.82 12.93
CA SER A 113 6.06 -0.63 14.21
C SER A 113 6.26 0.80 14.70
N GLY A 114 5.46 1.19 15.71
CA GLY A 114 5.54 2.51 16.31
C GLY A 114 4.43 3.46 15.86
N PRO A 115 4.39 4.67 16.44
CA PRO A 115 3.25 5.59 16.24
C PRO A 115 2.97 5.98 14.79
N ALA A 116 3.99 6.03 13.93
CA ALA A 116 3.84 6.39 12.53
C ALA A 116 2.98 5.38 11.74
N PHE A 117 2.84 4.15 12.25
CA PHE A 117 2.12 3.06 11.60
C PHE A 117 0.77 2.72 12.25
N ASP A 118 0.44 3.33 13.39
CA ASP A 118 -0.74 2.96 14.18
C ASP A 118 -2.06 3.15 13.43
N ALA A 119 -2.23 4.24 12.70
CA ALA A 119 -3.45 4.51 11.96
C ALA A 119 -3.68 3.47 10.86
N ALA A 120 -2.62 3.11 10.13
CA ALA A 120 -2.68 2.09 9.08
C ALA A 120 -3.00 0.71 9.66
N LEU A 121 -2.37 0.33 10.77
CA LEU A 121 -2.64 -0.93 11.46
C LEU A 121 -4.09 -1.03 11.92
N GLY A 122 -4.64 0.05 12.49
CA GLY A 122 -6.04 0.10 12.89
C GLY A 122 -6.98 -0.14 11.73
N LEU A 123 -6.68 0.45 10.58
CA LEU A 123 -7.45 0.25 9.36
C LEU A 123 -7.39 -1.21 8.89
N TYR A 124 -6.20 -1.79 8.78
CA TYR A 124 -6.03 -3.17 8.32
C TYR A 124 -6.77 -4.15 9.23
N ARG A 125 -6.66 -3.99 10.55
CA ARG A 125 -7.38 -4.83 11.52
C ARG A 125 -8.90 -4.75 11.35
N ARG A 126 -9.43 -3.56 11.09
CA ARG A 126 -10.88 -3.40 10.83
C ARG A 126 -11.35 -4.16 9.61
N TYR A 127 -10.49 -4.36 8.61
CA TYR A 127 -10.81 -5.12 7.41
C TYR A 127 -10.49 -6.61 7.54
N GLY A 128 -10.10 -7.07 8.74
CA GLY A 128 -9.91 -8.49 9.02
C GLY A 128 -8.47 -9.00 8.85
N PHE A 129 -7.51 -8.12 8.62
CA PHE A 129 -6.11 -8.51 8.58
C PHE A 129 -5.63 -8.93 9.98
N ILE A 130 -4.92 -10.04 10.05
CA ILE A 130 -4.43 -10.64 11.29
C ILE A 130 -2.91 -10.74 11.21
N GLU A 131 -2.24 -10.40 12.31
CA GLU A 131 -0.80 -10.57 12.43
C GLU A 131 -0.43 -12.04 12.26
N GLY A 132 0.63 -12.31 11.51
CA GLY A 132 1.00 -13.66 11.16
C GLY A 132 2.47 -13.79 10.78
N GLU A 133 2.77 -14.89 10.09
CA GLU A 133 4.14 -15.26 9.75
C GLU A 133 4.77 -14.33 8.71
N ALA A 134 6.10 -14.25 8.74
CA ALA A 134 6.88 -13.53 7.75
C ALA A 134 6.70 -14.11 6.34
N PHE A 135 6.74 -13.25 5.35
CA PHE A 135 6.75 -13.61 3.94
C PHE A 135 7.75 -12.72 3.20
N GLY A 136 8.19 -13.15 2.01
CA GLY A 136 9.14 -12.39 1.21
C GLY A 136 10.52 -12.32 1.86
N ASP A 137 11.29 -11.30 1.49
CA ASP A 137 12.68 -11.11 1.92
C ASP A 137 12.82 -10.05 3.01
N TYR A 138 11.77 -9.80 3.77
CA TYR A 138 11.75 -8.79 4.82
C TYR A 138 12.40 -9.26 6.10
N GLU A 139 13.10 -8.36 6.78
CA GLU A 139 13.68 -8.58 8.10
C GLU A 139 13.11 -7.58 9.10
N LYS A 140 12.84 -8.02 10.33
CA LYS A 140 12.46 -7.17 11.48
C LYS A 140 11.22 -6.30 11.22
N SER A 141 10.26 -6.80 10.48
CA SER A 141 9.00 -6.14 10.21
C SER A 141 7.84 -6.90 10.84
N ASP A 142 6.69 -6.28 10.92
CA ASP A 142 5.43 -6.94 11.30
C ASP A 142 4.69 -7.34 10.03
N PHE A 143 4.00 -8.47 10.11
CA PHE A 143 3.32 -9.06 8.95
C PHE A 143 1.85 -9.30 9.26
N PHE A 144 0.98 -8.94 8.31
CA PHE A 144 -0.46 -9.08 8.42
C PHE A 144 -1.04 -9.76 7.19
N HIS A 145 -2.07 -10.57 7.39
CA HIS A 145 -2.66 -11.37 6.32
C HIS A 145 -4.18 -11.34 6.38
N LEU A 146 -4.81 -11.35 5.22
CA LEU A 146 -6.24 -11.53 5.04
C LEU A 146 -6.47 -12.71 4.11
N VAL A 147 -7.18 -13.72 4.59
CA VAL A 147 -7.62 -14.84 3.76
C VAL A 147 -8.79 -14.38 2.90
N LEU A 148 -8.68 -14.56 1.60
CA LEU A 148 -9.67 -14.08 0.63
C LEU A 148 -10.73 -15.13 0.27
#